data_d2c6873e2da5516430cccc4bf17c9677
#
_entry.id   d2c6873e2da5516430cccc4bf17c9677
#
_cell.length_a   1.000
_cell.length_b   1.000
_cell.length_c   1.000
_cell.angle_alpha   90.00
_cell.angle_beta   90.00
_cell.angle_gamma   90.00
#
_symmetry.space_group_name_H-M   'P 1'
#
loop_
_entity.id
_entity.type
_entity.pdbx_description
1 polymer ?
#
loop_
_entity_poly.entity_id
_entity_poly.type
_entity_poly.pdbx_seq_one_letter_code
_entity_poly.pdbx_strand_id
1 'polypeptide(L)'
;MESLKLKENLYYVGCIDHGLKVFDSVMPLPYGTSYNSYLVKTMEGVVLFEGSKAGFADEYIEHISSLTSLSDIKYLVVAHTEPDHSGAIEALLKKNPDITVIASPAGINNLKNILRFPFKSLVMAPGKELKVGQYTLRFLSGLFLHWPDVLFTYIVEEKALVSCDAFGTHYAFDEILYSKVKDYKEYRESFDYYFECIMAPFASFALQAVTEVRALPLDLILTGHGPVIDKDTDKVIDAFEEEAKKWLPALDTNHITLVYTSCYGYTAEMAEYLKAQLEKRGKTVSFFAIDALNYASSKADILEAIRTSSLVLFGTPTIAGDAISMFYDLLLSRPIPFFTNKGFAAFGDYGWSGEGPKNITGFALTRKMKTLPPFKWCFKVNEEGKSALDAWLTEIGQ
;
A
#
# COMPACT_ATOMS: atom_id res chain seq x y z
N MET A 1 11.42 23.66 -12.38
CA MET A 1 11.63 22.93 -13.67
C MET A 1 10.73 23.57 -14.72
N GLU A 2 11.13 23.62 -16.00
CA GLU A 2 10.22 24.01 -17.07
C GLU A 2 9.27 22.86 -17.39
N SER A 3 8.04 23.19 -17.85
CA SER A 3 7.06 22.19 -18.30
C SER A 3 7.62 21.33 -19.43
N LEU A 4 7.49 19.99 -19.33
CA LEU A 4 8.02 19.06 -20.32
C LEU A 4 6.93 18.66 -21.33
N LYS A 5 7.19 18.80 -22.63
CA LYS A 5 6.32 18.30 -23.68
C LYS A 5 6.47 16.77 -23.81
N LEU A 6 5.39 16.02 -23.55
CA LEU A 6 5.36 14.55 -23.67
C LEU A 6 4.89 14.10 -25.05
N LYS A 7 3.82 14.73 -25.58
CA LYS A 7 3.31 14.58 -26.95
C LYS A 7 2.84 15.93 -27.47
N GLU A 8 2.28 16.00 -28.67
CA GLU A 8 2.01 17.29 -29.33
C GLU A 8 1.16 18.25 -28.47
N ASN A 9 0.14 17.73 -27.78
CA ASN A 9 -0.76 18.52 -26.93
C ASN A 9 -0.74 18.08 -25.46
N LEU A 10 0.12 17.15 -25.08
CA LEU A 10 0.23 16.59 -23.75
C LEU A 10 1.55 17.05 -23.10
N TYR A 11 1.48 17.62 -21.90
CA TYR A 11 2.59 18.21 -21.16
C TYR A 11 2.59 17.71 -19.71
N TYR A 12 3.79 17.54 -19.15
CA TYR A 12 4.02 17.40 -17.73
C TYR A 12 4.08 18.79 -17.08
N VAL A 13 3.36 18.99 -15.99
CA VAL A 13 3.30 20.24 -15.22
C VAL A 13 3.43 20.01 -13.71
N GLY A 14 3.92 18.84 -13.31
CA GLY A 14 4.13 18.47 -11.90
C GLY A 14 5.35 19.11 -11.26
N CYS A 15 5.60 18.78 -10.00
CA CYS A 15 6.70 19.28 -9.17
C CYS A 15 7.55 18.12 -8.63
N ILE A 16 8.86 18.37 -8.39
CA ILE A 16 9.80 17.39 -7.88
C ILE A 16 10.25 17.78 -6.47
N ASP A 17 10.19 16.84 -5.55
CA ASP A 17 10.58 17.04 -4.15
C ASP A 17 11.76 16.13 -3.78
N HIS A 18 12.99 16.61 -4.07
CA HIS A 18 14.23 15.97 -3.62
C HIS A 18 14.42 16.04 -2.10
N GLY A 19 13.70 16.95 -1.44
CA GLY A 19 13.85 17.24 -0.02
C GLY A 19 13.05 16.32 0.89
N LEU A 20 12.04 15.65 0.37
CA LEU A 20 11.18 14.78 1.18
C LEU A 20 11.95 13.53 1.61
N LYS A 21 12.09 13.34 2.92
CA LYS A 21 12.83 12.21 3.52
C LYS A 21 11.93 11.16 4.17
N VAL A 22 10.69 11.53 4.48
CA VAL A 22 9.69 10.63 5.07
C VAL A 22 8.34 10.94 4.49
N PHE A 23 7.66 9.94 3.95
CA PHE A 23 6.27 10.01 3.50
C PHE A 23 5.37 9.42 4.58
N ASP A 24 4.17 9.99 4.77
CA ASP A 24 3.16 9.56 5.76
C ASP A 24 3.70 9.32 7.18
N SER A 25 4.75 10.05 7.55
CA SER A 25 5.43 9.95 8.86
C SER A 25 6.07 8.58 9.17
N VAL A 26 5.91 7.58 8.30
CA VAL A 26 6.34 6.19 8.56
C VAL A 26 7.17 5.57 7.43
N MET A 27 7.20 6.18 6.24
CA MET A 27 7.89 5.65 5.06
C MET A 27 9.15 6.46 4.75
N PRO A 28 10.37 6.01 5.09
CA PRO A 28 11.60 6.66 4.68
C PRO A 28 11.74 6.72 3.15
N LEU A 29 12.13 7.88 2.61
CA LEU A 29 12.33 8.10 1.19
C LEU A 29 13.80 8.45 0.89
N PRO A 30 14.64 7.49 0.54
CA PRO A 30 16.05 7.77 0.21
C PRO A 30 16.21 8.64 -1.03
N TYR A 31 15.29 8.55 -1.98
CA TYR A 31 15.36 9.18 -3.29
C TYR A 31 14.38 10.34 -3.50
N GLY A 32 13.69 10.81 -2.44
CA GLY A 32 12.67 11.85 -2.57
C GLY A 32 11.43 11.37 -3.35
N THR A 33 10.65 12.31 -3.90
CA THR A 33 9.44 12.03 -4.69
C THR A 33 9.18 13.09 -5.74
N SER A 34 8.11 12.92 -6.52
CA SER A 34 7.49 13.95 -7.35
C SER A 34 5.98 13.95 -7.15
N TYR A 35 5.34 15.05 -7.45
CA TYR A 35 3.87 15.22 -7.47
C TYR A 35 3.52 15.52 -8.92
N ASN A 36 3.19 14.45 -9.65
CA ASN A 36 3.02 14.53 -11.09
C ASN A 36 1.64 15.05 -11.45
N SER A 37 1.62 15.97 -12.38
CA SER A 37 0.41 16.52 -12.95
C SER A 37 0.60 16.73 -14.45
N TYR A 38 -0.50 16.67 -15.19
CA TYR A 38 -0.44 16.69 -16.65
C TYR A 38 -1.46 17.66 -17.21
N LEU A 39 -1.12 18.23 -18.37
CA LEU A 39 -1.95 19.20 -19.08
C LEU A 39 -2.16 18.75 -20.52
N VAL A 40 -3.43 18.71 -20.97
CA VAL A 40 -3.81 18.44 -22.35
C VAL A 40 -4.47 19.68 -22.94
N LYS A 41 -3.93 20.19 -24.05
CA LYS A 41 -4.55 21.25 -24.85
C LYS A 41 -5.55 20.66 -25.83
N THR A 42 -6.79 21.12 -25.77
CA THR A 42 -7.85 20.68 -26.65
C THR A 42 -8.43 21.85 -27.47
N MET A 43 -9.23 21.55 -28.48
CA MET A 43 -9.93 22.60 -29.25
C MET A 43 -11.03 23.32 -28.43
N GLU A 44 -11.41 22.75 -27.26
CA GLU A 44 -12.45 23.31 -26.40
C GLU A 44 -11.92 23.89 -25.07
N GLY A 45 -10.60 24.05 -24.93
CA GLY A 45 -9.93 24.48 -23.72
C GLY A 45 -8.93 23.46 -23.21
N VAL A 46 -8.47 23.62 -21.98
CA VAL A 46 -7.45 22.79 -21.36
C VAL A 46 -8.05 21.82 -20.34
N VAL A 47 -7.54 20.59 -20.33
CA VAL A 47 -7.81 19.60 -19.30
C VAL A 47 -6.52 19.40 -18.50
N LEU A 48 -6.63 19.57 -17.18
CA LEU A 48 -5.59 19.20 -16.23
C LEU A 48 -5.91 17.82 -15.63
N PHE A 49 -4.86 17.06 -15.32
CA PHE A 49 -4.92 15.80 -14.58
C PHE A 49 -4.04 15.92 -13.36
N GLU A 50 -4.60 15.62 -12.18
CA GLU A 50 -4.00 15.75 -10.87
C GLU A 50 -3.65 17.20 -10.50
N GLY A 51 -3.48 17.40 -9.20
CA GLY A 51 -2.92 18.62 -8.65
C GLY A 51 -1.48 18.37 -8.17
N SER A 52 -1.15 18.95 -7.02
CA SER A 52 0.14 18.80 -6.36
C SER A 52 -0.06 18.98 -4.86
N LYS A 53 0.98 18.73 -4.07
CA LYS A 53 1.03 19.03 -2.65
C LYS A 53 0.90 20.54 -2.40
N ALA A 54 0.23 20.95 -1.34
CA ALA A 54 -0.04 22.35 -1.04
C ALA A 54 1.22 23.24 -1.01
N GLY A 55 2.34 22.73 -0.50
CA GLY A 55 3.62 23.46 -0.47
C GLY A 55 4.22 23.77 -1.85
N PHE A 56 3.73 23.12 -2.91
CA PHE A 56 4.17 23.32 -4.32
C PHE A 56 3.11 24.04 -5.16
N ALA A 57 2.08 24.61 -4.55
CA ALA A 57 0.95 25.22 -5.27
C ALA A 57 1.40 26.36 -6.21
N ASP A 58 2.33 27.22 -5.79
CA ASP A 58 2.82 28.34 -6.62
C ASP A 58 3.63 27.81 -7.82
N GLU A 59 4.54 26.86 -7.61
CA GLU A 59 5.33 26.22 -8.68
C GLU A 59 4.43 25.49 -9.68
N TYR A 60 3.45 24.72 -9.18
CA TYR A 60 2.45 24.05 -10.01
C TYR A 60 1.68 25.01 -10.91
N ILE A 61 1.21 26.14 -10.35
CA ILE A 61 0.46 27.17 -11.09
C ILE A 61 1.38 27.88 -12.08
N GLU A 62 2.65 28.12 -11.75
CA GLU A 62 3.66 28.69 -12.67
C GLU A 62 3.89 27.78 -13.87
N HIS A 63 4.07 26.47 -13.65
CA HIS A 63 4.23 25.48 -14.72
C HIS A 63 3.03 25.50 -15.68
N ILE A 64 1.80 25.52 -15.16
CA ILE A 64 0.59 25.62 -15.98
C ILE A 64 0.57 26.94 -16.74
N SER A 65 0.86 28.05 -16.07
CA SER A 65 0.80 29.41 -16.64
C SER A 65 1.85 29.63 -17.73
N SER A 66 2.95 28.87 -17.73
CA SER A 66 3.95 28.90 -18.79
C SER A 66 3.44 28.32 -20.12
N LEU A 67 2.38 27.52 -20.07
CA LEU A 67 1.82 26.83 -21.26
C LEU A 67 0.50 27.43 -21.73
N THR A 68 -0.32 27.99 -20.80
CA THR A 68 -1.68 28.44 -21.10
C THR A 68 -2.16 29.47 -20.09
N SER A 69 -3.22 30.23 -20.43
CA SER A 69 -3.91 31.05 -19.45
C SER A 69 -4.70 30.15 -18.48
N LEU A 70 -4.71 30.52 -17.19
CA LEU A 70 -5.56 29.78 -16.22
C LEU A 70 -7.04 29.81 -16.60
N SER A 71 -7.51 30.88 -17.30
CA SER A 71 -8.89 31.00 -17.79
C SER A 71 -9.26 29.97 -18.87
N ASP A 72 -8.27 29.37 -19.54
CA ASP A 72 -8.51 28.36 -20.58
C ASP A 72 -8.74 26.96 -20.00
N ILE A 73 -8.46 26.78 -18.70
CA ILE A 73 -8.67 25.50 -18.02
C ILE A 73 -10.17 25.25 -17.83
N LYS A 74 -10.68 24.26 -18.54
CA LYS A 74 -12.09 23.85 -18.51
C LYS A 74 -12.36 22.77 -17.48
N TYR A 75 -11.45 21.80 -17.38
CA TYR A 75 -11.58 20.64 -16.51
C TYR A 75 -10.31 20.38 -15.73
N LEU A 76 -10.47 19.92 -14.49
CA LEU A 76 -9.45 19.32 -13.65
C LEU A 76 -9.92 17.91 -13.28
N VAL A 77 -9.25 16.89 -13.80
CA VAL A 77 -9.50 15.49 -13.44
C VAL A 77 -8.63 15.14 -12.24
N VAL A 78 -9.25 14.76 -11.14
CA VAL A 78 -8.59 14.32 -9.91
C VAL A 78 -8.81 12.84 -9.76
N ALA A 79 -7.79 12.06 -10.09
CA ALA A 79 -7.85 10.60 -9.98
C ALA A 79 -7.84 10.15 -8.53
N HIS A 80 -7.11 10.88 -7.65
CA HIS A 80 -6.95 10.58 -6.24
C HIS A 80 -6.96 11.87 -5.39
N THR A 81 -7.52 11.81 -4.20
CA THR A 81 -7.72 13.00 -3.37
C THR A 81 -6.80 13.09 -2.15
N GLU A 82 -5.79 12.24 -2.05
CA GLU A 82 -4.77 12.39 -1.02
C GLU A 82 -4.14 13.79 -1.10
N PRO A 83 -3.78 14.42 0.03
CA PRO A 83 -3.36 15.83 0.04
C PRO A 83 -2.10 16.15 -0.78
N ASP A 84 -1.29 15.17 -1.12
CA ASP A 84 -0.14 15.37 -2.00
C ASP A 84 -0.52 15.44 -3.49
N HIS A 85 -1.70 14.93 -3.90
CA HIS A 85 -2.31 15.13 -5.20
C HIS A 85 -3.30 16.30 -5.21
N SER A 86 -3.99 16.55 -4.09
CA SER A 86 -5.09 17.50 -4.05
C SER A 86 -4.77 18.85 -3.38
N GLY A 87 -3.64 18.96 -2.68
CA GLY A 87 -3.34 20.12 -1.83
C GLY A 87 -3.23 21.46 -2.55
N ALA A 88 -2.80 21.48 -3.81
CA ALA A 88 -2.70 22.70 -4.62
C ALA A 88 -4.03 23.10 -5.29
N ILE A 89 -5.05 22.23 -5.28
CA ILE A 89 -6.34 22.48 -5.98
C ILE A 89 -7.04 23.70 -5.44
N GLU A 90 -6.99 23.92 -4.13
CA GLU A 90 -7.58 25.12 -3.52
C GLU A 90 -7.02 26.42 -4.11
N ALA A 91 -5.71 26.53 -4.25
CA ALA A 91 -5.05 27.71 -4.82
C ALA A 91 -5.43 27.90 -6.29
N LEU A 92 -5.51 26.83 -7.06
CA LEU A 92 -5.91 26.86 -8.47
C LEU A 92 -7.38 27.33 -8.63
N LEU A 93 -8.31 26.75 -7.87
CA LEU A 93 -9.74 27.08 -7.96
C LEU A 93 -10.04 28.50 -7.44
N LYS A 94 -9.26 29.04 -6.50
CA LYS A 94 -9.36 30.46 -6.10
C LYS A 94 -8.94 31.40 -7.23
N LYS A 95 -8.02 31.01 -8.11
CA LYS A 95 -7.59 31.79 -9.27
C LYS A 95 -8.54 31.64 -10.46
N ASN A 96 -9.12 30.45 -10.66
CA ASN A 96 -10.14 30.17 -11.65
C ASN A 96 -11.28 29.33 -11.08
N PRO A 97 -12.37 29.95 -10.55
CA PRO A 97 -13.52 29.24 -10.01
C PRO A 97 -14.43 28.60 -11.10
N ASP A 98 -14.12 28.84 -12.37
CA ASP A 98 -14.91 28.29 -13.49
C ASP A 98 -14.50 26.87 -13.86
N ILE A 99 -13.35 26.39 -13.37
CA ILE A 99 -12.91 25.02 -13.58
C ILE A 99 -13.95 24.04 -13.04
N THR A 100 -14.31 23.06 -13.88
CA THR A 100 -15.13 21.92 -13.45
C THR A 100 -14.22 20.77 -13.01
N VAL A 101 -14.29 20.42 -11.74
CA VAL A 101 -13.52 19.30 -11.16
C VAL A 101 -14.21 17.98 -11.47
N ILE A 102 -13.47 17.04 -12.04
CA ILE A 102 -13.94 15.69 -12.38
C ILE A 102 -13.28 14.69 -11.45
N ALA A 103 -14.05 13.89 -10.74
CA ALA A 103 -13.56 12.80 -9.91
C ALA A 103 -14.62 11.72 -9.71
N SER A 104 -14.25 10.63 -9.04
CA SER A 104 -15.19 9.59 -8.59
C SER A 104 -16.19 10.16 -7.56
N PRO A 105 -17.32 9.45 -7.27
CA PRO A 105 -18.24 9.87 -6.21
C PRO A 105 -17.54 10.06 -4.85
N ALA A 106 -16.62 9.15 -4.49
CA ALA A 106 -15.82 9.25 -3.27
C ALA A 106 -14.86 10.44 -3.34
N GLY A 107 -14.18 10.66 -4.48
CA GLY A 107 -13.29 11.79 -4.69
C GLY A 107 -14.00 13.14 -4.55
N ILE A 108 -15.18 13.32 -5.15
CA ILE A 108 -15.97 14.56 -4.97
C ILE A 108 -16.37 14.76 -3.51
N ASN A 109 -16.74 13.70 -2.81
CA ASN A 109 -17.06 13.80 -1.38
C ASN A 109 -15.83 14.21 -0.54
N ASN A 110 -14.66 13.62 -0.82
CA ASN A 110 -13.41 13.98 -0.16
C ASN A 110 -13.04 15.45 -0.44
N LEU A 111 -13.09 15.89 -1.71
CA LEU A 111 -12.76 17.25 -2.09
C LEU A 111 -13.67 18.30 -1.42
N LYS A 112 -14.97 18.02 -1.23
CA LYS A 112 -15.87 18.91 -0.45
C LYS A 112 -15.36 19.07 0.99
N ASN A 113 -14.79 18.03 1.56
CA ASN A 113 -14.24 18.06 2.91
C ASN A 113 -12.85 18.71 2.99
N ILE A 114 -12.05 18.60 1.94
CA ILE A 114 -10.71 19.20 1.83
C ILE A 114 -10.84 20.70 1.57
N LEU A 115 -11.61 21.08 0.55
CA LEU A 115 -11.68 22.47 0.06
C LEU A 115 -12.56 23.38 0.93
N ARG A 116 -13.66 22.84 1.51
CA ARG A 116 -14.58 23.59 2.40
C ARG A 116 -15.23 24.84 1.77
N PHE A 117 -15.25 24.95 0.45
CA PHE A 117 -15.98 25.96 -0.30
C PHE A 117 -16.67 25.34 -1.52
N PRO A 118 -17.72 25.96 -2.09
CA PRO A 118 -18.40 25.46 -3.27
C PRO A 118 -17.48 25.49 -4.50
N PHE A 119 -17.53 24.44 -5.33
CA PHE A 119 -16.85 24.36 -6.62
C PHE A 119 -17.72 23.61 -7.64
N LYS A 120 -17.47 23.87 -8.93
CA LYS A 120 -18.14 23.13 -10.01
C LYS A 120 -17.58 21.71 -10.06
N SER A 121 -18.45 20.71 -10.17
CA SER A 121 -18.01 19.32 -10.19
C SER A 121 -18.82 18.47 -11.15
N LEU A 122 -18.16 17.46 -11.72
CA LEU A 122 -18.74 16.43 -12.57
C LEU A 122 -18.29 15.06 -12.03
N VAL A 123 -19.25 14.26 -11.58
CA VAL A 123 -18.98 12.90 -11.08
C VAL A 123 -18.79 11.94 -12.24
N MET A 124 -17.68 11.20 -12.22
CA MET A 124 -17.40 10.13 -13.17
C MET A 124 -17.25 8.78 -12.49
N ALA A 125 -17.47 7.72 -13.26
CA ALA A 125 -17.34 6.34 -12.78
C ALA A 125 -16.66 5.48 -13.85
N PRO A 126 -16.08 4.32 -13.46
CA PRO A 126 -15.53 3.37 -14.42
C PRO A 126 -16.52 3.02 -15.55
N GLY A 127 -16.00 2.89 -16.76
CA GLY A 127 -16.77 2.62 -17.97
C GLY A 127 -17.46 3.83 -18.60
N LYS A 128 -17.35 5.02 -18.00
CA LYS A 128 -17.83 6.27 -18.61
C LYS A 128 -16.77 6.91 -19.50
N GLU A 129 -17.24 7.71 -20.46
CA GLU A 129 -16.39 8.50 -21.34
C GLU A 129 -16.83 9.96 -21.33
N LEU A 130 -15.88 10.87 -21.52
CA LEU A 130 -16.10 12.30 -21.73
C LEU A 130 -15.33 12.74 -22.95
N LYS A 131 -16.01 13.36 -23.91
CA LYS A 131 -15.36 14.01 -25.05
C LYS A 131 -15.06 15.47 -24.74
N VAL A 132 -13.83 15.89 -25.01
CA VAL A 132 -13.39 17.28 -24.86
C VAL A 132 -12.56 17.64 -26.09
N GLY A 133 -13.17 18.43 -26.99
CA GLY A 133 -12.58 18.72 -28.29
C GLY A 133 -12.31 17.45 -29.10
N GLN A 134 -11.07 17.26 -29.48
CA GLN A 134 -10.61 16.10 -30.26
C GLN A 134 -10.27 14.87 -29.41
N TYR A 135 -10.37 14.94 -28.07
CA TYR A 135 -9.97 13.87 -27.17
C TYR A 135 -11.15 13.16 -26.51
N THR A 136 -11.00 11.86 -26.33
CA THR A 136 -11.89 11.00 -25.56
C THR A 136 -11.20 10.55 -24.28
N LEU A 137 -11.74 10.96 -23.15
CA LEU A 137 -11.31 10.53 -21.82
C LEU A 137 -12.16 9.34 -21.38
N ARG A 138 -11.57 8.17 -21.29
CA ARG A 138 -12.24 6.96 -20.80
C ARG A 138 -11.83 6.70 -19.36
N PHE A 139 -12.81 6.57 -18.48
CA PHE A 139 -12.57 6.34 -17.05
C PHE A 139 -12.58 4.85 -16.73
N LEU A 140 -11.55 4.40 -15.98
CA LEU A 140 -11.33 3.01 -15.62
C LEU A 140 -11.23 2.89 -14.10
N SER A 141 -11.37 1.67 -13.58
CA SER A 141 -11.27 1.44 -12.15
C SER A 141 -9.82 1.47 -11.66
N GLY A 142 -9.54 2.39 -10.74
CA GLY A 142 -8.33 2.36 -9.89
C GLY A 142 -8.68 2.04 -8.44
N LEU A 143 -9.87 1.48 -8.19
CA LEU A 143 -10.44 1.27 -6.86
C LEU A 143 -9.44 0.59 -5.91
N PHE A 144 -9.19 1.22 -4.76
CA PHE A 144 -8.21 0.78 -3.76
C PHE A 144 -6.75 0.68 -4.25
N LEU A 145 -6.38 1.54 -5.21
CA LEU A 145 -4.98 1.73 -5.58
C LEU A 145 -4.53 3.19 -5.29
N HIS A 146 -4.39 3.68 -3.99
CA HIS A 146 -4.60 2.79 -2.82
C HIS A 146 -5.82 3.17 -1.96
N TRP A 147 -6.60 4.18 -2.36
CA TRP A 147 -7.83 4.61 -1.68
C TRP A 147 -9.09 4.25 -2.50
N PRO A 148 -10.29 4.33 -1.89
CA PRO A 148 -11.55 3.98 -2.57
C PRO A 148 -11.99 4.99 -3.63
N ASP A 149 -11.37 6.17 -3.71
CA ASP A 149 -11.72 7.25 -4.64
C ASP A 149 -10.95 7.17 -5.97
N VAL A 150 -9.92 6.32 -6.07
CA VAL A 150 -9.04 6.28 -7.24
C VAL A 150 -9.80 5.91 -8.52
N LEU A 151 -9.63 6.76 -9.54
CA LEU A 151 -10.26 6.65 -10.85
C LEU A 151 -9.20 6.91 -11.93
N PHE A 152 -8.82 5.89 -12.67
CA PHE A 152 -7.88 6.05 -13.79
C PHE A 152 -8.54 6.76 -14.96
N THR A 153 -7.75 7.48 -15.76
CA THR A 153 -8.23 8.09 -16.98
C THR A 153 -7.33 7.69 -18.17
N TYR A 154 -7.92 7.06 -19.16
CA TYR A 154 -7.27 6.72 -20.42
C TYR A 154 -7.61 7.77 -21.48
N ILE A 155 -6.57 8.46 -22.00
CA ILE A 155 -6.68 9.43 -23.10
C ILE A 155 -6.51 8.65 -24.40
N VAL A 156 -7.64 8.36 -25.05
CA VAL A 156 -7.72 7.37 -26.14
C VAL A 156 -6.81 7.73 -27.30
N GLU A 157 -6.84 8.95 -27.79
CA GLU A 157 -6.10 9.41 -28.96
C GLU A 157 -4.59 9.50 -28.69
N GLU A 158 -4.20 9.70 -27.41
CA GLU A 158 -2.79 9.74 -26.99
C GLU A 158 -2.26 8.37 -26.57
N LYS A 159 -3.13 7.35 -26.45
CA LYS A 159 -2.79 6.04 -25.87
C LYS A 159 -2.06 6.20 -24.53
N ALA A 160 -2.52 7.11 -23.70
CA ALA A 160 -1.90 7.49 -22.44
C ALA A 160 -2.84 7.20 -21.27
N LEU A 161 -2.34 6.50 -20.27
CA LEU A 161 -3.07 6.18 -19.03
C LEU A 161 -2.62 7.10 -17.91
N VAL A 162 -3.50 7.92 -17.37
CA VAL A 162 -3.30 8.60 -16.07
C VAL A 162 -3.67 7.61 -14.99
N SER A 163 -2.66 7.06 -14.32
CA SER A 163 -2.81 5.97 -13.35
C SER A 163 -2.69 6.41 -11.90
N CYS A 164 -2.41 7.69 -11.66
CA CYS A 164 -2.09 8.19 -10.33
C CYS A 164 -0.97 7.34 -9.69
N ASP A 165 -1.16 6.86 -8.48
CA ASP A 165 -0.17 6.10 -7.70
C ASP A 165 0.22 4.75 -8.31
N ALA A 166 -0.72 4.11 -9.01
CA ALA A 166 -0.44 2.82 -9.62
C ALA A 166 0.66 2.95 -10.69
N PHE A 167 1.56 1.97 -10.73
CA PHE A 167 2.74 1.92 -11.60
C PHE A 167 3.80 2.99 -11.30
N GLY A 168 3.56 3.89 -10.31
CA GLY A 168 4.48 4.91 -9.87
C GLY A 168 5.47 4.44 -8.80
N THR A 169 6.34 5.36 -8.38
CA THR A 169 7.29 5.15 -7.28
C THR A 169 7.77 6.48 -6.71
N HIS A 170 8.16 6.52 -5.44
CA HIS A 170 8.82 7.68 -4.84
C HIS A 170 10.28 7.76 -5.28
N TYR A 171 10.49 8.37 -6.42
CA TYR A 171 11.81 8.56 -7.03
C TYR A 171 11.88 9.94 -7.70
N ALA A 172 12.53 10.90 -7.02
CA ALA A 172 12.73 12.23 -7.55
C ALA A 172 13.76 12.17 -8.69
N PHE A 173 13.34 12.54 -9.90
CA PHE A 173 14.14 12.41 -11.10
C PHE A 173 13.92 13.59 -12.05
N ASP A 174 14.95 14.41 -12.27
CA ASP A 174 14.83 15.69 -12.99
C ASP A 174 14.44 15.56 -14.46
N GLU A 175 14.86 14.48 -15.12
CA GLU A 175 14.49 14.24 -16.51
C GLU A 175 13.07 13.74 -16.72
N ILE A 176 12.34 13.39 -15.63
CA ILE A 176 10.92 12.96 -15.61
C ILE A 176 10.62 11.67 -16.40
N LEU A 177 11.34 11.36 -17.45
CA LEU A 177 11.04 10.23 -18.34
C LEU A 177 11.76 8.96 -17.89
N TYR A 178 11.00 7.86 -17.80
CA TYR A 178 11.56 6.55 -17.47
C TYR A 178 12.66 6.10 -18.43
N SER A 179 12.55 6.45 -19.73
CA SER A 179 13.58 6.18 -20.73
C SER A 179 14.93 6.86 -20.43
N LYS A 180 14.97 7.83 -19.52
CA LYS A 180 16.15 8.58 -19.09
C LYS A 180 16.74 8.10 -17.77
N VAL A 181 16.09 7.18 -17.07
CA VAL A 181 16.60 6.61 -15.82
C VAL A 181 17.94 5.93 -16.09
N LYS A 182 18.99 6.37 -15.39
CA LYS A 182 20.37 5.87 -15.54
C LYS A 182 20.67 4.76 -14.56
N ASP A 183 20.26 4.91 -13.31
CA ASP A 183 20.37 3.88 -12.29
C ASP A 183 19.06 3.10 -12.17
N TYR A 184 18.96 2.09 -13.02
CA TYR A 184 17.78 1.22 -13.04
C TYR A 184 17.64 0.38 -11.76
N LYS A 185 18.76 0.12 -11.06
CA LYS A 185 18.74 -0.63 -9.80
C LYS A 185 18.10 0.18 -8.70
N GLU A 186 18.53 1.44 -8.53
CA GLU A 186 17.90 2.35 -7.54
C GLU A 186 16.41 2.57 -7.84
N TYR A 187 16.06 2.78 -9.11
CA TYR A 187 14.66 2.90 -9.52
C TYR A 187 13.85 1.65 -9.14
N ARG A 188 14.37 0.45 -9.43
CA ARG A 188 13.68 -0.81 -9.13
C ARG A 188 13.54 -1.03 -7.62
N GLU A 189 14.58 -0.76 -6.84
CA GLU A 189 14.52 -0.82 -5.37
C GLU A 189 13.46 0.14 -4.81
N SER A 190 13.38 1.36 -5.35
CA SER A 190 12.36 2.32 -4.98
C SER A 190 10.95 1.85 -5.37
N PHE A 191 10.79 1.26 -6.56
CA PHE A 191 9.51 0.74 -7.05
C PHE A 191 9.00 -0.42 -6.19
N ASP A 192 9.88 -1.39 -5.87
CA ASP A 192 9.52 -2.53 -5.05
C ASP A 192 9.15 -2.10 -3.63
N TYR A 193 9.91 -1.15 -3.05
CA TYR A 193 9.63 -0.58 -1.74
C TYR A 193 8.33 0.22 -1.71
N TYR A 194 8.07 1.03 -2.75
CA TYR A 194 6.80 1.75 -2.90
C TYR A 194 5.63 0.77 -2.96
N PHE A 195 5.74 -0.29 -3.77
CA PHE A 195 4.71 -1.32 -3.85
C PHE A 195 4.47 -1.97 -2.48
N GLU A 196 5.53 -2.36 -1.77
CA GLU A 196 5.43 -2.96 -0.43
C GLU A 196 4.68 -2.06 0.55
N CYS A 197 5.01 -0.77 0.58
CA CYS A 197 4.44 0.16 1.56
C CYS A 197 3.01 0.60 1.22
N ILE A 198 2.72 0.85 -0.05
CA ILE A 198 1.50 1.53 -0.50
C ILE A 198 0.50 0.55 -1.16
N MET A 199 0.98 -0.30 -2.09
CA MET A 199 0.12 -1.12 -2.94
C MET A 199 -0.12 -2.54 -2.41
N ALA A 200 0.83 -3.12 -1.66
CA ALA A 200 0.76 -4.49 -1.16
C ALA A 200 -0.52 -4.80 -0.37
N PRO A 201 -1.08 -3.88 0.47
CA PRO A 201 -2.36 -4.10 1.12
C PRO A 201 -3.51 -4.37 0.17
N PHE A 202 -3.39 -3.91 -1.07
CA PHE A 202 -4.41 -3.91 -2.11
C PHE A 202 -4.00 -4.74 -3.33
N ALA A 203 -3.07 -5.69 -3.16
CA ALA A 203 -2.50 -6.48 -4.24
C ALA A 203 -3.56 -7.21 -5.11
N SER A 204 -4.70 -7.62 -4.56
CA SER A 204 -5.80 -8.20 -5.33
C SER A 204 -6.44 -7.19 -6.30
N PHE A 205 -6.54 -5.92 -5.89
CA PHE A 205 -7.03 -4.84 -6.76
C PHE A 205 -5.98 -4.46 -7.80
N ALA A 206 -4.68 -4.53 -7.43
CA ALA A 206 -3.59 -4.35 -8.38
C ALA A 206 -3.66 -5.35 -9.55
N LEU A 207 -3.91 -6.63 -9.27
CA LEU A 207 -4.09 -7.65 -10.32
C LEU A 207 -5.34 -7.41 -11.19
N GLN A 208 -6.43 -6.89 -10.61
CA GLN A 208 -7.61 -6.51 -11.38
C GLN A 208 -7.30 -5.35 -12.33
N ALA A 209 -6.64 -4.30 -11.82
CA ALA A 209 -6.24 -3.14 -12.63
C ALA A 209 -5.28 -3.54 -13.75
N VAL A 210 -4.30 -4.42 -13.48
CA VAL A 210 -3.40 -4.96 -14.51
C VAL A 210 -4.19 -5.62 -15.64
N THR A 211 -5.23 -6.39 -15.31
CA THR A 211 -6.06 -7.07 -16.33
C THR A 211 -6.77 -6.05 -17.25
N GLU A 212 -7.31 -4.97 -16.71
CA GLU A 212 -7.94 -3.91 -17.50
C GLU A 212 -6.93 -3.12 -18.32
N VAL A 213 -5.80 -2.77 -17.72
CA VAL A 213 -4.76 -1.94 -18.35
C VAL A 213 -4.06 -2.67 -19.50
N ARG A 214 -3.81 -3.98 -19.40
CA ARG A 214 -3.23 -4.79 -20.49
C ARG A 214 -4.11 -4.88 -21.73
N ALA A 215 -5.40 -4.61 -21.62
CA ALA A 215 -6.30 -4.59 -22.76
C ALA A 215 -6.22 -3.27 -23.57
N LEU A 216 -5.47 -2.29 -23.10
CA LEU A 216 -5.33 -0.99 -23.74
C LEU A 216 -4.04 -0.92 -24.57
N PRO A 217 -4.08 -0.31 -25.77
CA PRO A 217 -2.86 0.10 -26.44
C PRO A 217 -2.24 1.29 -25.66
N LEU A 218 -1.03 1.10 -25.11
CA LEU A 218 -0.36 2.09 -24.26
C LEU A 218 0.98 2.51 -24.85
N ASP A 219 1.10 3.83 -25.12
CA ASP A 219 2.38 4.48 -25.40
C ASP A 219 2.98 5.10 -24.13
N LEU A 220 2.12 5.56 -23.19
CA LEU A 220 2.50 6.26 -21.97
C LEU A 220 1.69 5.77 -20.76
N ILE A 221 2.36 5.67 -19.59
CA ILE A 221 1.67 5.65 -18.29
C ILE A 221 2.09 6.92 -17.54
N LEU A 222 1.10 7.74 -17.23
CA LEU A 222 1.21 9.03 -16.56
C LEU A 222 0.98 8.80 -15.06
N THR A 223 2.06 8.52 -14.35
CA THR A 223 2.07 8.16 -12.93
C THR A 223 1.87 9.36 -12.02
N GLY A 224 1.39 9.17 -10.79
CA GLY A 224 1.28 10.22 -9.77
C GLY A 224 2.62 10.60 -9.13
N HIS A 225 3.55 9.63 -9.08
CA HIS A 225 4.89 9.80 -8.51
C HIS A 225 5.95 9.15 -9.38
N GLY A 226 7.16 9.68 -9.32
CA GLY A 226 8.33 9.17 -10.04
C GLY A 226 8.27 9.44 -11.55
N PRO A 227 9.08 8.74 -12.35
CA PRO A 227 9.15 8.97 -13.79
C PRO A 227 7.85 8.62 -14.52
N VAL A 228 7.51 9.43 -15.53
CA VAL A 228 6.52 9.10 -16.56
C VAL A 228 7.03 7.91 -17.36
N ILE A 229 6.23 6.87 -17.50
CA ILE A 229 6.61 5.67 -18.25
C ILE A 229 6.36 5.92 -19.73
N ASP A 230 7.40 6.31 -20.45
CA ASP A 230 7.40 6.67 -21.87
C ASP A 230 7.99 5.59 -22.77
N LYS A 231 8.37 4.45 -22.17
CA LYS A 231 9.00 3.33 -22.84
C LYS A 231 8.77 2.05 -22.03
N ASP A 232 8.76 0.90 -22.69
CA ASP A 232 8.68 -0.41 -22.06
C ASP A 232 7.48 -0.54 -21.07
N THR A 233 6.33 0.07 -21.40
CA THR A 233 5.11 0.06 -20.56
C THR A 233 4.72 -1.34 -20.11
N ASP A 234 4.82 -2.35 -21.00
CA ASP A 234 4.53 -3.74 -20.66
C ASP A 234 5.45 -4.27 -19.56
N LYS A 235 6.75 -3.92 -19.56
CA LYS A 235 7.69 -4.36 -18.53
C LYS A 235 7.37 -3.77 -17.15
N VAL A 236 6.91 -2.51 -17.11
CA VAL A 236 6.49 -1.89 -15.86
C VAL A 236 5.19 -2.53 -15.34
N ILE A 237 4.25 -2.83 -16.25
CA ILE A 237 3.03 -3.57 -15.91
C ILE A 237 3.37 -4.98 -15.41
N ASP A 238 4.32 -5.67 -16.05
CA ASP A 238 4.81 -6.99 -15.60
C ASP A 238 5.41 -6.91 -14.20
N ALA A 239 6.28 -5.92 -13.95
CA ALA A 239 6.89 -5.71 -12.65
C ALA A 239 5.84 -5.44 -11.55
N PHE A 240 4.82 -4.63 -11.85
CA PHE A 240 3.72 -4.35 -10.94
C PHE A 240 2.86 -5.60 -10.65
N GLU A 241 2.61 -6.41 -11.68
CA GLU A 241 1.92 -7.69 -11.55
C GLU A 241 2.71 -8.71 -10.72
N GLU A 242 4.02 -8.80 -10.95
CA GLU A 242 4.93 -9.68 -10.18
C GLU A 242 4.91 -9.33 -8.70
N GLU A 243 5.02 -8.04 -8.35
CA GLU A 243 4.92 -7.60 -6.97
C GLU A 243 3.53 -7.93 -6.39
N ALA A 244 2.44 -7.67 -7.11
CA ALA A 244 1.11 -8.01 -6.63
C ALA A 244 0.96 -9.52 -6.33
N LYS A 245 1.47 -10.39 -7.20
CA LYS A 245 1.47 -11.85 -6.99
C LYS A 245 2.32 -12.27 -5.78
N LYS A 246 3.47 -11.62 -5.56
CA LYS A 246 4.34 -11.86 -4.39
C LYS A 246 3.60 -11.60 -3.08
N TRP A 247 2.75 -10.58 -3.04
CA TRP A 247 1.97 -10.21 -1.84
C TRP A 247 0.67 -11.00 -1.66
N LEU A 248 0.31 -11.86 -2.61
CA LEU A 248 -0.84 -12.79 -2.56
C LEU A 248 -0.40 -14.25 -2.68
N PRO A 249 0.57 -14.72 -1.89
CA PRO A 249 0.99 -16.11 -1.97
C PRO A 249 -0.16 -17.03 -1.53
N ALA A 250 -0.24 -18.19 -2.13
CA ALA A 250 -1.05 -19.27 -1.59
C ALA A 250 -0.56 -19.62 -0.19
N LEU A 251 -1.47 -19.70 0.79
CA LEU A 251 -1.12 -20.15 2.13
C LEU A 251 -0.78 -21.65 2.08
N ASP A 252 0.38 -22.01 2.60
CA ASP A 252 0.72 -23.42 2.80
C ASP A 252 -0.02 -23.93 4.05
N THR A 253 -1.00 -24.80 3.85
CA THR A 253 -1.79 -25.39 4.92
C THR A 253 -0.98 -26.27 5.88
N ASN A 254 0.22 -26.68 5.49
CA ASN A 254 1.13 -27.46 6.31
C ASN A 254 2.18 -26.60 7.03
N HIS A 255 2.31 -25.32 6.64
CA HIS A 255 3.29 -24.40 7.23
C HIS A 255 2.70 -23.65 8.41
N ILE A 256 3.40 -23.70 9.53
CA ILE A 256 3.06 -23.02 10.79
C ILE A 256 4.27 -22.17 11.22
N THR A 257 4.04 -20.93 11.55
CA THR A 257 5.07 -20.08 12.18
C THR A 257 4.83 -20.03 13.68
N LEU A 258 5.80 -20.49 14.47
CA LEU A 258 5.79 -20.44 15.92
C LEU A 258 6.89 -19.47 16.39
N VAL A 259 6.48 -18.37 17.01
CA VAL A 259 7.37 -17.35 17.59
C VAL A 259 7.15 -17.32 19.10
N TYR A 260 8.20 -17.39 19.88
CA TYR A 260 8.06 -17.33 21.33
C TYR A 260 9.17 -16.52 22.01
N THR A 261 8.85 -16.05 23.22
CA THR A 261 9.82 -15.55 24.18
C THR A 261 9.62 -16.25 25.52
N SER A 262 10.66 -16.35 26.33
CA SER A 262 10.57 -17.04 27.63
C SER A 262 11.52 -16.37 28.64
N CYS A 263 10.99 -16.06 29.83
CA CYS A 263 11.78 -15.44 30.89
C CYS A 263 12.56 -16.47 31.73
N TYR A 264 11.92 -17.58 32.07
CA TYR A 264 12.45 -18.60 32.99
C TYR A 264 12.45 -20.01 32.39
N GLY A 265 12.26 -20.13 31.06
CA GLY A 265 12.28 -21.40 30.33
C GLY A 265 10.89 -22.07 30.20
N TYR A 266 9.87 -21.67 30.95
CA TYR A 266 8.58 -22.39 30.93
C TYR A 266 7.81 -22.26 29.62
N THR A 267 7.73 -21.06 29.04
CA THR A 267 7.17 -20.88 27.69
C THR A 267 8.03 -21.58 26.63
N ALA A 268 9.36 -21.60 26.79
CA ALA A 268 10.27 -22.33 25.90
C ALA A 268 9.99 -23.85 25.90
N GLU A 269 9.82 -24.47 27.08
CA GLU A 269 9.46 -25.89 27.20
C GLU A 269 8.16 -26.19 26.45
N MET A 270 7.13 -25.32 26.56
CA MET A 270 5.89 -25.45 25.81
C MET A 270 6.11 -25.34 24.29
N ALA A 271 6.88 -24.34 23.86
CA ALA A 271 7.17 -24.10 22.46
C ALA A 271 7.88 -25.28 21.78
N GLU A 272 8.91 -25.83 22.44
CA GLU A 272 9.63 -27.01 21.97
C GLU A 272 8.72 -28.24 21.91
N TYR A 273 7.89 -28.45 22.94
CA TYR A 273 6.92 -29.52 22.96
C TYR A 273 5.93 -29.40 21.79
N LEU A 274 5.32 -28.22 21.61
CA LEU A 274 4.37 -27.97 20.53
C LEU A 274 5.01 -28.16 19.15
N LYS A 275 6.23 -27.67 18.93
CA LYS A 275 6.99 -27.89 17.70
C LYS A 275 7.10 -29.39 17.40
N ALA A 276 7.57 -30.19 18.38
CA ALA A 276 7.75 -31.63 18.22
C ALA A 276 6.42 -32.35 17.90
N GLN A 277 5.30 -31.94 18.52
CA GLN A 277 3.98 -32.53 18.24
C GLN A 277 3.47 -32.16 16.85
N LEU A 278 3.65 -30.90 16.41
CA LEU A 278 3.26 -30.42 15.09
C LEU A 278 4.07 -31.15 13.97
N GLU A 279 5.38 -31.28 14.16
CA GLU A 279 6.27 -32.02 13.22
C GLU A 279 5.86 -33.49 13.12
N LYS A 280 5.52 -34.16 14.23
CA LYS A 280 4.98 -35.53 14.22
C LYS A 280 3.66 -35.64 13.46
N ARG A 281 2.87 -34.57 13.38
CA ARG A 281 1.62 -34.49 12.61
C ARG A 281 1.85 -34.05 11.14
N GLY A 282 3.11 -34.03 10.69
CA GLY A 282 3.49 -33.73 9.31
C GLY A 282 3.49 -32.24 8.96
N LYS A 283 3.49 -31.36 9.98
CA LYS A 283 3.58 -29.90 9.76
C LYS A 283 5.04 -29.46 9.59
N THR A 284 5.25 -28.45 8.75
CA THR A 284 6.51 -27.71 8.67
C THR A 284 6.43 -26.52 9.63
N VAL A 285 7.38 -26.42 10.56
CA VAL A 285 7.33 -25.37 11.60
C VAL A 285 8.52 -24.43 11.43
N SER A 286 8.26 -23.17 11.07
CA SER A 286 9.23 -22.08 11.24
C SER A 286 9.26 -21.66 12.69
N PHE A 287 10.42 -21.80 13.35
CA PHE A 287 10.54 -21.73 14.81
C PHE A 287 11.50 -20.62 15.23
N PHE A 288 11.01 -19.63 15.97
CA PHE A 288 11.77 -18.45 16.36
C PHE A 288 11.69 -18.22 17.86
N ALA A 289 12.87 -18.20 18.51
CA ALA A 289 13.03 -17.73 19.88
C ALA A 289 13.47 -16.25 19.82
N ILE A 290 12.68 -15.36 20.42
CA ILE A 290 12.97 -13.91 20.41
C ILE A 290 13.18 -13.36 21.81
N ASP A 291 14.08 -12.40 21.91
CA ASP A 291 14.32 -11.57 23.08
C ASP A 291 14.72 -10.13 22.68
N ALA A 292 15.04 -9.29 23.66
CA ALA A 292 15.41 -7.90 23.42
C ALA A 292 16.68 -7.72 22.57
N LEU A 293 17.55 -8.75 22.47
CA LEU A 293 18.83 -8.67 21.77
C LEU A 293 18.70 -9.10 20.29
N ASN A 294 17.87 -10.10 20.01
CA ASN A 294 17.77 -10.69 18.68
C ASN A 294 16.50 -10.28 17.89
N TYR A 295 15.51 -9.70 18.55
CA TYR A 295 14.23 -9.40 17.94
C TYR A 295 14.36 -8.53 16.67
N ALA A 296 15.13 -7.44 16.74
CA ALA A 296 15.29 -6.52 15.63
C ALA A 296 15.88 -7.18 14.37
N SER A 297 16.87 -8.06 14.55
CA SER A 297 17.51 -8.79 13.45
C SER A 297 16.65 -9.94 12.90
N SER A 298 15.81 -10.56 13.75
CA SER A 298 14.95 -11.69 13.36
C SER A 298 13.61 -11.26 12.77
N LYS A 299 13.22 -10.01 12.92
CA LYS A 299 11.88 -9.50 12.56
C LYS A 299 11.54 -9.74 11.09
N ALA A 300 12.48 -9.49 10.18
CA ALA A 300 12.26 -9.69 8.75
C ALA A 300 11.99 -11.17 8.41
N ASP A 301 12.78 -12.09 8.93
CA ASP A 301 12.62 -13.52 8.71
C ASP A 301 11.32 -14.07 9.31
N ILE A 302 10.93 -13.57 10.48
CA ILE A 302 9.64 -13.91 11.12
C ILE A 302 8.48 -13.48 10.23
N LEU A 303 8.49 -12.25 9.72
CA LEU A 303 7.44 -11.74 8.86
C LEU A 303 7.37 -12.50 7.54
N GLU A 304 8.51 -12.87 6.96
CA GLU A 304 8.55 -13.71 5.76
C GLU A 304 7.94 -15.10 6.02
N ALA A 305 8.27 -15.74 7.15
CA ALA A 305 7.66 -17.01 7.54
C ALA A 305 6.14 -16.86 7.75
N ILE A 306 5.68 -15.79 8.42
CA ILE A 306 4.25 -15.52 8.59
C ILE A 306 3.56 -15.31 7.23
N ARG A 307 4.23 -14.74 6.23
CA ARG A 307 3.65 -14.45 4.92
C ARG A 307 3.03 -15.67 4.25
N THR A 308 3.69 -16.82 4.35
CA THR A 308 3.27 -18.09 3.72
C THR A 308 2.52 -19.03 4.66
N SER A 309 2.60 -18.81 5.98
CA SER A 309 1.97 -19.70 6.97
C SER A 309 0.45 -19.63 6.97
N SER A 310 -0.18 -20.77 7.14
CA SER A 310 -1.63 -20.88 7.39
C SER A 310 -2.02 -20.61 8.84
N LEU A 311 -1.10 -20.88 9.78
CA LEU A 311 -1.29 -20.70 11.22
C LEU A 311 -0.06 -20.02 11.83
N VAL A 312 -0.30 -19.04 12.71
CA VAL A 312 0.71 -18.35 13.49
C VAL A 312 0.46 -18.65 14.98
N LEU A 313 1.49 -19.15 15.66
CA LEU A 313 1.47 -19.42 17.08
C LEU A 313 2.42 -18.47 17.81
N PHE A 314 1.91 -17.72 18.79
CA PHE A 314 2.74 -16.87 19.65
C PHE A 314 2.84 -17.44 21.05
N GLY A 315 4.08 -17.68 21.50
CA GLY A 315 4.41 -18.12 22.87
C GLY A 315 4.87 -16.95 23.72
N THR A 316 4.09 -16.53 24.71
CA THR A 316 4.40 -15.37 25.56
C THR A 316 4.12 -15.65 27.03
N PRO A 317 5.10 -15.40 27.94
CA PRO A 317 4.77 -15.33 29.37
C PRO A 317 3.86 -14.12 29.63
N THR A 318 3.14 -14.15 30.74
CA THR A 318 2.38 -12.98 31.19
C THR A 318 3.25 -12.10 32.06
N ILE A 319 3.54 -10.89 31.62
CA ILE A 319 4.28 -9.88 32.36
C ILE A 319 3.45 -8.60 32.48
N ALA A 320 3.33 -8.05 33.68
CA ALA A 320 2.50 -6.89 33.97
C ALA A 320 1.04 -7.02 33.47
N GLY A 321 0.48 -8.24 33.50
CA GLY A 321 -0.88 -8.53 33.09
C GLY A 321 -1.09 -8.60 31.57
N ASP A 322 0.00 -8.67 30.78
CA ASP A 322 -0.10 -8.64 29.32
C ASP A 322 0.93 -9.55 28.63
N ALA A 323 0.80 -9.67 27.29
CA ALA A 323 1.81 -10.25 26.43
C ALA A 323 3.02 -9.30 26.27
N ILE A 324 4.16 -9.84 25.89
CA ILE A 324 5.37 -9.05 25.64
C ILE A 324 5.16 -8.15 24.40
N SER A 325 5.59 -6.89 24.49
CA SER A 325 5.38 -5.84 23.48
C SER A 325 5.86 -6.20 22.07
N MET A 326 6.92 -7.00 21.92
CA MET A 326 7.44 -7.46 20.64
C MET A 326 6.38 -8.18 19.78
N PHE A 327 5.42 -8.88 20.39
CA PHE A 327 4.34 -9.54 19.65
C PHE A 327 3.33 -8.55 19.09
N TYR A 328 3.04 -7.48 19.80
CA TYR A 328 2.21 -6.38 19.28
C TYR A 328 2.91 -5.67 18.13
N ASP A 329 4.21 -5.40 18.27
CA ASP A 329 5.02 -4.78 17.22
C ASP A 329 5.06 -5.64 15.94
N LEU A 330 5.17 -6.98 16.04
CA LEU A 330 5.06 -7.88 14.89
C LEU A 330 3.71 -7.71 14.17
N LEU A 331 2.61 -7.69 14.91
CA LEU A 331 1.27 -7.54 14.34
C LEU A 331 0.99 -6.13 13.80
N LEU A 332 1.68 -5.11 14.28
CA LEU A 332 1.57 -3.73 13.82
C LEU A 332 2.49 -3.42 12.64
N SER A 333 3.54 -4.20 12.44
CA SER A 333 4.59 -3.90 11.46
C SER A 333 4.21 -4.16 10.00
N ARG A 334 3.02 -4.73 9.76
CA ARG A 334 2.46 -4.95 8.42
C ARG A 334 0.98 -4.55 8.39
N PRO A 335 0.47 -4.14 7.23
CA PRO A 335 -0.95 -3.79 7.08
C PRO A 335 -1.87 -5.00 7.28
N ILE A 336 -3.16 -4.73 7.58
CA ILE A 336 -4.15 -5.75 7.89
C ILE A 336 -4.23 -6.88 6.84
N PRO A 337 -4.23 -6.60 5.51
CA PRO A 337 -4.35 -7.67 4.52
C PRO A 337 -3.25 -8.73 4.58
N PHE A 338 -2.05 -8.38 5.07
CA PHE A 338 -0.96 -9.32 5.29
C PHE A 338 -1.33 -10.47 6.25
N PHE A 339 -2.17 -10.17 7.25
CA PHE A 339 -2.60 -11.12 8.29
C PHE A 339 -3.96 -11.76 8.00
N THR A 340 -4.75 -11.17 7.11
CA THR A 340 -6.14 -11.60 6.85
C THR A 340 -6.21 -13.08 6.48
N ASN A 341 -7.19 -13.78 7.06
CA ASN A 341 -7.46 -15.20 6.86
C ASN A 341 -6.45 -16.20 7.43
N LYS A 342 -5.33 -15.75 8.00
CA LYS A 342 -4.41 -16.66 8.71
C LYS A 342 -5.00 -17.08 10.04
N GLY A 343 -4.82 -18.35 10.43
CA GLY A 343 -5.08 -18.82 11.77
C GLY A 343 -4.15 -18.16 12.79
N PHE A 344 -4.61 -17.91 13.98
CA PHE A 344 -3.81 -17.38 15.07
C PHE A 344 -4.20 -18.00 16.40
N ALA A 345 -3.22 -18.47 17.16
CA ALA A 345 -3.38 -18.82 18.57
C ALA A 345 -2.18 -18.37 19.39
N ALA A 346 -2.38 -18.14 20.67
CA ALA A 346 -1.30 -17.83 21.60
C ALA A 346 -1.29 -18.78 22.77
N PHE A 347 -0.09 -19.03 23.29
CA PHE A 347 0.11 -19.85 24.50
C PHE A 347 1.15 -19.22 25.41
N GLY A 348 1.22 -19.65 26.67
CA GLY A 348 2.27 -19.19 27.55
C GLY A 348 2.09 -19.52 29.03
N ASP A 349 3.15 -19.24 29.77
CA ASP A 349 3.17 -19.44 31.22
C ASP A 349 2.77 -18.19 31.99
N TYR A 350 2.38 -18.40 33.23
CA TYR A 350 2.04 -17.32 34.17
C TYR A 350 2.30 -17.74 35.62
N GLY A 351 2.46 -16.74 36.51
CA GLY A 351 2.58 -16.97 37.97
C GLY A 351 1.26 -16.81 38.71
N TRP A 352 0.44 -15.77 38.42
CA TRP A 352 -0.78 -15.50 39.21
C TRP A 352 -2.04 -15.18 38.39
N SER A 353 -1.97 -14.73 37.15
CA SER A 353 -3.18 -14.29 36.41
C SER A 353 -3.30 -14.84 34.99
N GLY A 354 -2.30 -14.65 34.11
CA GLY A 354 -2.20 -15.32 32.81
C GLY A 354 -3.05 -14.69 31.71
N GLU A 355 -3.07 -13.36 31.59
CA GLU A 355 -3.80 -12.63 30.57
C GLU A 355 -3.08 -12.56 29.22
N GLY A 356 -1.74 -12.66 29.20
CA GLY A 356 -0.89 -12.44 28.04
C GLY A 356 -1.37 -13.15 26.76
N PRO A 357 -1.54 -14.49 26.75
CA PRO A 357 -2.05 -15.19 25.58
C PRO A 357 -3.43 -14.73 25.12
N LYS A 358 -4.34 -14.42 26.06
CA LYS A 358 -5.69 -13.93 25.74
C LYS A 358 -5.65 -12.54 25.10
N ASN A 359 -4.84 -11.63 25.67
CA ASN A 359 -4.78 -10.26 25.20
C ASN A 359 -4.23 -10.16 23.77
N ILE A 360 -3.12 -10.86 23.50
CA ILE A 360 -2.54 -10.86 22.14
C ILE A 360 -3.46 -11.56 21.12
N THR A 361 -4.23 -12.57 21.54
CA THR A 361 -5.25 -13.20 20.69
C THR A 361 -6.35 -12.19 20.35
N GLY A 362 -6.82 -11.42 21.34
CA GLY A 362 -7.78 -10.33 21.11
C GLY A 362 -7.25 -9.25 20.18
N PHE A 363 -5.95 -8.94 20.26
CA PHE A 363 -5.33 -7.99 19.35
C PHE A 363 -5.21 -8.55 17.92
N ALA A 364 -4.85 -9.82 17.74
CA ALA A 364 -4.78 -10.46 16.43
C ALA A 364 -6.13 -10.44 15.68
N LEU A 365 -7.25 -10.47 16.41
CA LEU A 365 -8.59 -10.31 15.83
C LEU A 365 -8.75 -8.94 15.14
N THR A 366 -8.16 -7.88 15.67
CA THR A 366 -8.18 -6.53 15.03
C THR A 366 -7.41 -6.52 13.70
N ARG A 367 -6.48 -7.47 13.51
CA ARG A 367 -5.73 -7.69 12.27
C ARG A 367 -6.44 -8.63 11.28
N LYS A 368 -7.73 -8.96 11.54
CA LYS A 368 -8.56 -9.85 10.71
C LYS A 368 -8.03 -11.29 10.61
N MET A 369 -7.24 -11.72 11.61
CA MET A 369 -6.82 -13.10 11.73
C MET A 369 -7.99 -13.97 12.22
N LYS A 370 -7.99 -15.25 11.87
CA LYS A 370 -8.93 -16.26 12.42
C LYS A 370 -8.40 -16.72 13.77
N THR A 371 -8.82 -16.05 14.83
CA THR A 371 -8.34 -16.36 16.18
C THR A 371 -8.92 -17.66 16.71
N LEU A 372 -8.08 -18.44 17.34
CA LEU A 372 -8.36 -19.73 17.96
C LEU A 372 -8.19 -19.60 19.49
N PRO A 373 -8.71 -20.54 20.30
CA PRO A 373 -8.60 -20.47 21.75
C PRO A 373 -7.15 -20.32 22.23
N PRO A 374 -6.83 -19.37 23.13
CA PRO A 374 -5.50 -19.27 23.71
C PRO A 374 -5.29 -20.34 24.79
N PHE A 375 -4.03 -20.77 24.96
CA PHE A 375 -3.63 -21.71 26.00
C PHE A 375 -2.76 -21.01 27.06
N LYS A 376 -2.97 -21.34 28.35
CA LYS A 376 -2.12 -20.89 29.44
C LYS A 376 -1.89 -21.98 30.48
N TRP A 377 -0.68 -21.99 31.06
CA TRP A 377 -0.30 -22.94 32.10
C TRP A 377 0.46 -22.26 33.24
N CYS A 378 0.23 -22.69 34.47
CA CYS A 378 0.87 -22.09 35.63
C CYS A 378 2.28 -22.67 35.79
N PHE A 379 3.32 -21.85 35.55
CA PHE A 379 4.74 -22.23 35.64
C PHE A 379 5.12 -23.44 34.75
N LYS A 380 5.81 -24.42 35.35
CA LYS A 380 6.40 -25.57 34.66
C LYS A 380 5.34 -26.56 34.15
N VAL A 381 5.44 -26.96 32.91
CA VAL A 381 4.59 -27.98 32.30
C VAL A 381 4.99 -29.36 32.81
N ASN A 382 4.06 -30.07 33.45
CA ASN A 382 4.16 -31.47 33.82
C ASN A 382 3.44 -32.38 32.82
N GLU A 383 3.27 -33.67 33.10
CA GLU A 383 2.58 -34.61 32.18
C GLU A 383 1.10 -34.24 31.97
N GLU A 384 0.44 -33.70 32.96
CA GLU A 384 -0.93 -33.18 32.83
C GLU A 384 -0.96 -31.98 31.87
N GLY A 385 -0.01 -31.04 32.00
CA GLY A 385 0.14 -29.88 31.12
C GLY A 385 0.47 -30.29 29.68
N LYS A 386 1.28 -31.34 29.47
CA LYS A 386 1.53 -31.87 28.11
C LYS A 386 0.25 -32.45 27.49
N SER A 387 -0.52 -33.23 28.29
CA SER A 387 -1.80 -33.76 27.83
C SER A 387 -2.80 -32.64 27.51
N ALA A 388 -2.80 -31.56 28.28
CA ALA A 388 -3.61 -30.37 28.00
C ALA A 388 -3.17 -29.65 26.74
N LEU A 389 -1.84 -29.55 26.44
CA LEU A 389 -1.31 -29.01 25.19
C LEU A 389 -1.70 -29.85 23.98
N ASP A 390 -1.70 -31.20 24.10
CA ASP A 390 -2.14 -32.09 23.03
C ASP A 390 -3.66 -31.94 22.74
N ALA A 391 -4.45 -31.81 23.80
CA ALA A 391 -5.90 -31.52 23.68
C ALA A 391 -6.12 -30.15 23.00
N TRP A 392 -5.36 -29.14 23.42
CA TRP A 392 -5.41 -27.82 22.80
C TRP A 392 -5.01 -27.81 21.32
N LEU A 393 -3.95 -28.53 20.94
CA LEU A 393 -3.58 -28.68 19.52
C LEU A 393 -4.74 -29.29 18.71
N THR A 394 -5.44 -30.27 19.27
CA THR A 394 -6.62 -30.87 18.62
C THR A 394 -7.77 -29.88 18.53
N GLU A 395 -8.02 -29.09 19.59
CA GLU A 395 -9.05 -28.04 19.62
C GLU A 395 -8.81 -26.95 18.55
N ILE A 396 -7.56 -26.55 18.34
CA ILE A 396 -7.20 -25.58 17.31
C ILE A 396 -7.05 -26.20 15.90
N GLY A 397 -7.45 -27.46 15.72
CA GLY A 397 -7.50 -28.14 14.43
C GLY A 397 -6.14 -28.62 13.91
N GLN A 398 -5.19 -28.89 14.81
CA GLN A 398 -3.85 -29.39 14.46
C GLN A 398 -3.58 -30.83 14.92
#